data_be74be4296d6594143647d1f3302433e
#
_entry.id   be74be4296d6594143647d1f3302433e
#
_cell.length_a   1.000
_cell.length_b   1.000
_cell.length_c   1.000
_cell.angle_alpha   90.00
_cell.angle_beta   90.00
_cell.angle_gamma   90.00
#
_symmetry.space_group_name_H-M   'P 1'
#
loop_
_entity.id
_entity.type
_entity.pdbx_description
1 polymer ?
#
loop_
_entity_poly.entity_id
_entity_poly.type
_entity_poly.pdbx_seq_one_letter_code
_entity_poly.pdbx_strand_id
1 'polypeptide(L)'
;MKKRKGFVSIEVMLVSLICSMIVTILMDNSFQRRKELDRSFKIVGANIDKNNSEEQFLKYMLKENILNKDTFQELKFSLNNMKAEYSKKEKILNIKNKDKISGLSRDTYYEIKVINDDIILSKRGNYEFVNKNLSN
;
A
#
# COMPACT_ATOMS: atom_id res chain seq x y z
N MET A 1 66.02 -21.22 12.47
CA MET A 1 64.68 -20.85 12.98
C MET A 1 64.07 -19.57 12.33
N LYS A 2 64.18 -19.38 11.02
CA LYS A 2 63.62 -18.16 10.35
C LYS A 2 62.40 -18.40 9.43
N LYS A 3 61.89 -19.64 9.32
CA LYS A 3 60.79 -19.97 8.38
C LYS A 3 59.40 -19.92 8.99
N ARG A 4 59.20 -19.70 10.31
CA ARG A 4 57.87 -19.68 10.93
C ARG A 4 57.15 -18.32 10.86
N LYS A 5 57.87 -17.21 10.68
CA LYS A 5 57.23 -15.86 10.64
C LYS A 5 56.41 -15.60 9.39
N GLY A 6 56.72 -16.20 8.24
CA GLY A 6 55.94 -16.03 7.01
C GLY A 6 54.65 -16.83 7.00
N PHE A 7 54.61 -17.99 7.65
CA PHE A 7 53.42 -18.85 7.68
C PHE A 7 52.30 -18.28 8.56
N VAL A 8 52.68 -17.74 9.72
CA VAL A 8 51.74 -17.05 10.62
C VAL A 8 51.11 -15.83 9.93
N SER A 9 51.84 -15.11 9.11
CA SER A 9 51.33 -13.96 8.36
C SER A 9 50.26 -14.35 7.32
N ILE A 10 50.38 -15.50 6.65
CA ILE A 10 49.42 -16.00 5.67
C ILE A 10 48.13 -16.46 6.35
N GLU A 11 48.22 -17.15 7.48
CA GLU A 11 47.05 -17.55 8.28
C GLU A 11 46.27 -16.36 8.77
N VAL A 12 46.95 -15.34 9.29
CA VAL A 12 46.32 -14.11 9.78
C VAL A 12 45.63 -13.35 8.61
N MET A 13 46.25 -13.31 7.44
CA MET A 13 45.65 -12.70 6.26
C MET A 13 44.40 -13.46 5.81
N LEU A 14 44.43 -14.79 5.77
CA LEU A 14 43.28 -15.64 5.43
C LEU A 14 42.12 -15.44 6.40
N VAL A 15 42.38 -15.46 7.70
CA VAL A 15 41.34 -15.24 8.74
C VAL A 15 40.73 -13.83 8.61
N SER A 16 41.55 -12.82 8.41
CA SER A 16 41.09 -11.45 8.23
C SER A 16 40.20 -11.27 6.99
N LEU A 17 40.52 -11.97 5.90
CA LEU A 17 39.75 -11.96 4.66
C LEU A 17 38.39 -12.64 4.84
N ILE A 18 38.34 -13.77 5.53
CA ILE A 18 37.12 -14.49 5.86
C ILE A 18 36.23 -13.62 6.78
N CYS A 19 36.80 -13.02 7.82
CA CYS A 19 36.05 -12.11 8.71
C CYS A 19 35.49 -10.91 7.95
N SER A 20 36.22 -10.31 7.05
CA SER A 20 35.76 -9.21 6.20
C SER A 20 34.62 -9.63 5.31
N MET A 21 34.64 -10.81 4.69
CA MET A 21 33.53 -11.33 3.91
C MET A 21 32.27 -11.55 4.75
N ILE A 22 32.40 -12.13 5.94
CA ILE A 22 31.26 -12.34 6.86
C ILE A 22 30.64 -11.00 7.26
N VAL A 23 31.43 -10.01 7.63
CA VAL A 23 30.94 -8.67 7.98
C VAL A 23 30.21 -8.03 6.80
N THR A 24 30.73 -8.14 5.59
CA THR A 24 30.08 -7.60 4.39
C THR A 24 28.71 -8.23 4.14
N ILE A 25 28.60 -9.56 4.25
CA ILE A 25 27.33 -10.29 4.09
C ILE A 25 26.32 -9.88 5.17
N LEU A 26 26.75 -9.74 6.42
CA LEU A 26 25.88 -9.33 7.52
C LEU A 26 25.39 -7.89 7.34
N MET A 27 26.23 -6.99 6.87
CA MET A 27 25.85 -5.60 6.58
C MET A 27 24.85 -5.53 5.43
N ASP A 28 25.05 -6.28 4.37
CA ASP A 28 24.13 -6.30 3.22
C ASP A 28 22.76 -6.85 3.61
N ASN A 29 22.71 -7.95 4.35
CA ASN A 29 21.46 -8.49 4.90
C ASN A 29 20.74 -7.51 5.83
N SER A 30 21.47 -6.78 6.66
CA SER A 30 20.91 -5.77 7.56
C SER A 30 20.33 -4.60 6.78
N PHE A 31 20.97 -4.18 5.70
CA PHE A 31 20.52 -3.11 4.83
C PHE A 31 19.25 -3.49 4.04
N GLN A 32 19.18 -4.73 3.54
CA GLN A 32 17.98 -5.25 2.87
C GLN A 32 16.79 -5.29 3.82
N ARG A 33 16.96 -5.81 5.05
CA ARG A 33 15.90 -5.83 6.06
C ARG A 33 15.39 -4.43 6.42
N ARG A 34 16.28 -3.44 6.53
CA ARG A 34 15.88 -2.05 6.79
C ARG A 34 15.03 -1.48 5.65
N LYS A 35 15.40 -1.74 4.40
CA LYS A 35 14.61 -1.33 3.23
C LYS A 35 13.22 -1.97 3.22
N GLU A 36 13.11 -3.25 3.54
CA GLU A 36 11.82 -3.94 3.61
C GLU A 36 10.92 -3.39 4.72
N LEU A 37 11.49 -3.13 5.90
CA LEU A 37 10.78 -2.52 7.00
C LEU A 37 10.28 -1.11 6.64
N ASP A 38 11.13 -0.26 6.05
CA ASP A 38 10.76 1.09 5.63
C ASP A 38 9.62 1.07 4.59
N ARG A 39 9.66 0.13 3.64
CA ARG A 39 8.57 -0.09 2.69
C ARG A 39 7.28 -0.52 3.39
N SER A 40 7.37 -1.45 4.34
CA SER A 40 6.21 -1.92 5.10
C SER A 40 5.58 -0.81 5.92
N PHE A 41 6.37 0.01 6.60
CA PHE A 41 5.86 1.15 7.36
C PHE A 41 5.20 2.20 6.46
N LYS A 42 5.76 2.49 5.29
CA LYS A 42 5.15 3.41 4.32
C LYS A 42 3.80 2.89 3.80
N ILE A 43 3.71 1.59 3.52
CA ILE A 43 2.46 0.96 3.07
C ILE A 43 1.40 1.01 4.17
N VAL A 44 1.75 0.68 5.41
CA VAL A 44 0.83 0.70 6.56
C VAL A 44 0.35 2.13 6.84
N GLY A 45 1.27 3.10 6.89
CA GLY A 45 0.92 4.52 7.08
C GLY A 45 -0.01 5.03 5.99
N ALA A 46 0.31 4.77 4.72
CA ALA A 46 -0.54 5.15 3.59
C ALA A 46 -1.93 4.49 3.63
N ASN A 47 -2.03 3.27 4.18
CA ASN A 47 -3.32 2.59 4.35
C ASN A 47 -4.22 3.25 5.39
N ILE A 48 -3.65 3.64 6.53
CA ILE A 48 -4.38 4.32 7.61
C ILE A 48 -4.92 5.66 7.11
N ASP A 49 -4.10 6.46 6.47
CA ASP A 49 -4.49 7.77 5.93
C ASP A 49 -5.56 7.64 4.84
N LYS A 50 -5.46 6.62 3.99
CA LYS A 50 -6.45 6.35 2.94
C LYS A 50 -7.79 5.88 3.51
N ASN A 51 -7.80 5.09 4.57
CA ASN A 51 -9.04 4.68 5.23
C ASN A 51 -9.78 5.89 5.81
N ASN A 52 -9.08 6.78 6.51
CA ASN A 52 -9.66 7.99 7.07
C ASN A 52 -10.22 8.92 5.96
N SER A 53 -9.50 9.05 4.86
CA SER A 53 -9.91 9.86 3.72
C SER A 53 -11.15 9.27 3.03
N GLU A 54 -11.22 7.94 2.87
CA GLU A 54 -12.38 7.26 2.29
C GLU A 54 -13.64 7.43 3.15
N GLU A 55 -13.50 7.31 4.48
CA GLU A 55 -14.61 7.50 5.39
C GLU A 55 -15.13 8.95 5.36
N GLN A 56 -14.26 9.93 5.34
CA GLN A 56 -14.62 11.33 5.18
C GLN A 56 -15.32 11.60 3.85
N PHE A 57 -14.83 11.00 2.77
CA PHE A 57 -15.43 11.11 1.46
C PHE A 57 -16.84 10.50 1.39
N LEU A 58 -17.04 9.33 1.99
CA LEU A 58 -18.36 8.70 2.10
C LEU A 58 -19.33 9.56 2.94
N LYS A 59 -18.87 10.06 4.09
CA LYS A 59 -19.67 10.97 4.93
C LYS A 59 -20.06 12.24 4.18
N TYR A 60 -19.14 12.79 3.39
CA TYR A 60 -19.44 13.94 2.54
C TYR A 60 -20.51 13.63 1.50
N MET A 61 -20.38 12.51 0.75
CA MET A 61 -21.37 12.12 -0.25
C MET A 61 -22.75 11.88 0.34
N LEU A 62 -22.85 11.32 1.54
CA LEU A 62 -24.11 11.13 2.26
C LEU A 62 -24.70 12.47 2.72
N LYS A 63 -23.88 13.34 3.31
CA LYS A 63 -24.29 14.65 3.81
C LYS A 63 -24.82 15.56 2.70
N GLU A 64 -24.13 15.60 1.57
CA GLU A 64 -24.52 16.43 0.41
C GLU A 64 -25.60 15.76 -0.46
N ASN A 65 -26.16 14.64 -0.01
CA ASN A 65 -27.18 13.87 -0.73
C ASN A 65 -26.77 13.42 -2.14
N ILE A 66 -25.46 13.28 -2.39
CA ILE A 66 -24.92 12.80 -3.66
C ILE A 66 -25.18 11.30 -3.78
N LEU A 67 -25.02 10.58 -2.68
CA LEU A 67 -25.33 9.17 -2.56
C LEU A 67 -26.72 9.03 -1.92
N ASN A 68 -27.76 8.92 -2.73
CA ASN A 68 -29.13 8.72 -2.29
C ASN A 68 -29.78 7.52 -2.97
N LYS A 69 -30.91 7.05 -2.43
CA LYS A 69 -31.63 5.85 -2.90
C LYS A 69 -32.07 5.92 -4.36
N ASP A 70 -32.34 7.12 -4.87
CA ASP A 70 -32.93 7.30 -6.19
C ASP A 70 -31.88 7.41 -7.29
N THR A 71 -30.69 7.98 -6.97
CA THR A 71 -29.68 8.35 -7.95
C THR A 71 -28.39 7.53 -7.85
N PHE A 72 -28.20 6.69 -6.83
CA PHE A 72 -26.95 5.96 -6.64
C PHE A 72 -26.59 5.04 -7.82
N GLN A 73 -27.59 4.57 -8.58
CA GLN A 73 -27.37 3.68 -9.73
C GLN A 73 -26.66 4.35 -10.90
N GLU A 74 -26.68 5.68 -10.98
CA GLU A 74 -25.98 6.47 -12.01
C GLU A 74 -24.82 7.27 -11.44
N LEU A 75 -24.41 6.93 -10.21
CA LEU A 75 -23.40 7.67 -9.50
C LEU A 75 -22.05 7.63 -10.21
N LYS A 76 -21.59 8.82 -10.60
CA LYS A 76 -20.22 9.11 -11.01
C LYS A 76 -19.82 10.40 -10.34
N PHE A 77 -19.05 10.32 -9.28
CA PHE A 77 -18.63 11.47 -8.50
C PHE A 77 -17.12 11.49 -8.32
N SER A 78 -16.53 12.67 -8.42
CA SER A 78 -15.08 12.84 -8.26
C SER A 78 -14.81 14.08 -7.43
N LEU A 79 -14.04 13.92 -6.37
CA LEU A 79 -13.58 15.00 -5.51
C LEU A 79 -12.11 14.79 -5.17
N ASN A 80 -11.27 15.78 -5.45
CA ASN A 80 -9.83 15.72 -5.23
C ASN A 80 -9.18 14.50 -5.92
N ASN A 81 -8.67 13.57 -5.12
CA ASN A 81 -7.98 12.36 -5.56
C ASN A 81 -8.87 11.12 -5.55
N MET A 82 -10.14 11.28 -5.17
CA MET A 82 -11.08 10.18 -5.02
C MET A 82 -12.16 10.24 -6.08
N LYS A 83 -12.52 9.08 -6.59
CA LYS A 83 -13.61 8.88 -7.54
C LYS A 83 -14.52 7.79 -7.01
N ALA A 84 -15.83 8.04 -7.07
CA ALA A 84 -16.85 7.05 -6.76
C ALA A 84 -17.64 6.75 -8.04
N GLU A 85 -17.78 5.48 -8.35
CA GLU A 85 -18.54 5.02 -9.51
C GLU A 85 -19.32 3.76 -9.14
N TYR A 86 -20.62 3.76 -9.43
CA TYR A 86 -21.47 2.59 -9.21
C TYR A 86 -21.53 1.70 -10.46
N SER A 87 -21.25 0.42 -10.29
CA SER A 87 -21.39 -0.58 -11.34
C SER A 87 -22.76 -1.26 -11.24
N LYS A 88 -23.64 -0.98 -12.19
CA LYS A 88 -24.98 -1.63 -12.26
C LYS A 88 -24.86 -3.14 -12.45
N LYS A 89 -23.85 -3.61 -13.18
CA LYS A 89 -23.63 -5.03 -13.49
C LYS A 89 -23.26 -5.83 -12.24
N GLU A 90 -22.40 -5.25 -11.42
CA GLU A 90 -21.87 -5.92 -10.22
C GLU A 90 -22.61 -5.52 -8.94
N LYS A 91 -23.47 -4.48 -9.02
CA LYS A 91 -24.19 -3.87 -7.87
C LYS A 91 -23.23 -3.40 -6.76
N ILE A 92 -22.12 -2.82 -7.16
CA ILE A 92 -21.03 -2.43 -6.28
C ILE A 92 -20.71 -0.95 -6.52
N LEU A 93 -20.49 -0.22 -5.44
CA LEU A 93 -19.87 1.11 -5.46
C LEU A 93 -18.35 0.94 -5.38
N ASN A 94 -17.64 1.38 -6.41
CA ASN A 94 -16.20 1.41 -6.43
C ASN A 94 -15.71 2.81 -6.04
N ILE A 95 -14.87 2.88 -5.02
CA ILE A 95 -14.17 4.10 -4.62
C ILE A 95 -12.69 3.95 -4.95
N LYS A 96 -12.24 4.74 -5.89
CA LYS A 96 -10.85 4.79 -6.31
C LYS A 96 -10.15 6.00 -5.67
N ASN A 97 -9.17 5.74 -4.84
CA ASN A 97 -8.33 6.74 -4.20
C ASN A 97 -6.94 6.71 -4.83
N LYS A 98 -6.56 7.79 -5.53
CA LYS A 98 -5.25 7.92 -6.17
C LYS A 98 -4.38 8.91 -5.41
N ASP A 99 -3.27 8.44 -4.90
CA ASP A 99 -2.27 9.32 -4.31
C ASP A 99 -1.46 10.02 -5.41
N LYS A 100 -1.43 11.35 -5.37
CA LYS A 100 -0.71 12.18 -6.35
C LYS A 100 0.81 12.07 -6.21
N ILE A 101 1.30 11.83 -5.00
CA ILE A 101 2.74 11.84 -4.70
C ILE A 101 3.37 10.50 -5.03
N SER A 102 2.77 9.41 -4.54
CA SER A 102 3.31 8.05 -4.73
C SER A 102 2.85 7.38 -6.02
N GLY A 103 1.83 7.93 -6.71
CA GLY A 103 1.19 7.31 -7.87
C GLY A 103 0.39 6.04 -7.54
N LEU A 104 0.36 5.62 -6.28
CA LEU A 104 -0.38 4.46 -5.83
C LEU A 104 -1.89 4.73 -5.90
N SER A 105 -2.64 3.81 -6.48
CA SER A 105 -4.10 3.84 -6.42
C SER A 105 -4.61 2.68 -5.59
N ARG A 106 -5.68 2.93 -4.85
CA ARG A 106 -6.42 1.94 -4.08
C ARG A 106 -7.85 1.95 -4.53
N ASP A 107 -8.37 0.78 -4.88
CA ASP A 107 -9.77 0.58 -5.22
C ASP A 107 -10.44 -0.13 -4.05
N THR A 108 -11.52 0.46 -3.54
CA THR A 108 -12.31 -0.10 -2.44
C THR A 108 -13.73 -0.31 -2.94
N TYR A 109 -14.28 -1.47 -2.65
CA TYR A 109 -15.59 -1.90 -3.12
C TYR A 109 -16.59 -1.96 -1.98
N TYR A 110 -17.76 -1.35 -2.18
CA TYR A 110 -18.87 -1.34 -1.23
C TYR A 110 -20.12 -1.94 -1.85
N GLU A 111 -20.77 -2.85 -1.16
CA GLU A 111 -22.11 -3.27 -1.49
C GLU A 111 -23.11 -2.25 -0.96
N ILE A 112 -24.06 -1.85 -1.78
CA ILE A 112 -25.13 -0.93 -1.39
C ILE A 112 -26.39 -1.75 -1.14
N LYS A 113 -26.94 -1.63 0.06
CA LYS A 113 -28.27 -2.15 0.43
C LYS A 113 -29.16 -1.00 0.84
N VAL A 114 -30.37 -0.97 0.35
CA VAL A 114 -31.39 0.00 0.75
C VAL A 114 -32.39 -0.72 1.66
N ILE A 115 -32.48 -0.28 2.92
CA ILE A 115 -33.37 -0.84 3.93
C ILE A 115 -34.13 0.32 4.57
N ASN A 116 -35.47 0.29 4.54
CA ASN A 116 -36.32 1.33 5.12
C ASN A 116 -35.92 2.76 4.72
N ASP A 117 -35.60 2.96 3.44
CA ASP A 117 -35.13 4.24 2.87
C ASP A 117 -33.70 4.66 3.25
N ASP A 118 -33.03 3.90 4.11
CA ASP A 118 -31.62 4.15 4.44
C ASP A 118 -30.68 3.36 3.54
N ILE A 119 -29.57 4.01 3.17
CA ILE A 119 -28.48 3.37 2.42
C ILE A 119 -27.49 2.79 3.40
N ILE A 120 -27.30 1.48 3.31
CA ILE A 120 -26.30 0.76 4.09
C ILE A 120 -25.16 0.37 3.15
N LEU A 121 -23.95 0.81 3.51
CA LEU A 121 -22.71 0.48 2.79
C LEU A 121 -21.96 -0.61 3.53
N SER A 122 -21.75 -1.73 2.86
CA SER A 122 -20.96 -2.84 3.38
C SER A 122 -19.66 -2.97 2.59
N LYS A 123 -18.53 -2.83 3.26
CA LYS A 123 -17.21 -2.91 2.61
C LYS A 123 -16.89 -4.35 2.21
N ARG A 124 -16.59 -4.59 0.95
CA ARG A 124 -16.03 -5.86 0.48
C ARG A 124 -14.53 -5.93 0.75
N GLY A 125 -14.05 -7.03 1.32
CA GLY A 125 -12.75 -7.17 1.95
C GLY A 125 -11.51 -7.26 1.05
N ASN A 126 -11.54 -6.89 -0.22
CA ASN A 126 -10.36 -7.00 -1.07
C ASN A 126 -9.80 -5.62 -1.40
N TYR A 127 -8.54 -5.41 -0.96
CA TYR A 127 -7.75 -4.25 -1.34
C TYR A 127 -6.82 -4.64 -2.49
N GLU A 128 -7.04 -4.09 -3.67
CA GLU A 128 -6.05 -4.15 -4.75
C GLU A 128 -5.27 -2.83 -4.81
N PHE A 129 -3.97 -2.91 -4.54
CA PHE A 129 -3.05 -1.82 -4.82
C PHE A 129 -2.56 -1.96 -6.25
N VAL A 130 -3.07 -1.13 -7.14
CA VAL A 130 -2.57 -1.07 -8.52
C VAL A 130 -1.51 0.02 -8.61
N ASN A 131 -0.25 -0.37 -8.69
CA ASN A 131 0.84 0.54 -9.01
C ASN A 131 0.95 0.66 -10.54
N LYS A 132 0.40 1.71 -11.13
CA LYS A 132 0.45 1.94 -12.57
C LYS A 132 1.83 2.31 -13.12
N ASN A 133 2.82 2.54 -12.27
CA ASN A 133 4.16 2.92 -12.70
C ASN A 133 5.10 1.72 -12.99
N LEU A 134 4.60 0.48 -12.90
CA LEU A 134 5.38 -0.73 -13.18
C LEU A 134 5.10 -1.34 -14.56
N SER A 135 4.26 -0.70 -15.38
CA SER A 135 3.96 -1.14 -16.75
C SER A 135 4.50 -0.14 -17.77
N ASN A 136 5.84 -0.01 -17.82
CA ASN A 136 6.60 0.48 -18.98
C ASN A 136 7.85 -0.37 -19.12
#